data_641115578dd04420c0ae9d5e1fbc69fd
#
_entry.id   641115578dd04420c0ae9d5e1fbc69fd
#
_cell.length_a   1.000
_cell.length_b   1.000
_cell.length_c   1.000
_cell.angle_alpha   90.00
_cell.angle_beta   90.00
_cell.angle_gamma   90.00
#
_symmetry.space_group_name_H-M   'P 1'
#
loop_
_entity.id
_entity.type
_entity.pdbx_description
1 polymer ?
#
loop_
_entity_poly.entity_id
_entity_poly.type
_entity_poly.pdbx_seq_one_letter_code
_entity_poly.pdbx_strand_id
1 'polypeptide(L)'
;MTAHIAGTQIPAGCGFSTVLPDLDFETYSEAGCIWNGTSWVAPIGATKKGIAAVGAVVYSEHPSTEVLSLSYDLKDSLGPRLWIPGMAPPVELFQFIQAGGLLEAWNCIFEYWIWKNVCTARMGWPVMGTGG
;
A
#
# COMPACT_ATOMS: atom_id res chain seq x y z
N MET A 1 2.56 9.49 -11.43
CA MET A 1 1.14 9.38 -11.82
C MET A 1 0.39 8.58 -10.77
N THR A 2 -0.78 9.05 -10.38
CA THR A 2 -1.61 8.39 -9.37
C THR A 2 -2.79 7.70 -10.00
N ALA A 3 -3.38 6.77 -9.28
CA ALA A 3 -4.63 6.15 -9.66
C ALA A 3 -5.56 6.13 -8.44
N HIS A 4 -6.84 6.02 -8.71
CA HIS A 4 -7.83 5.99 -7.66
C HIS A 4 -8.00 4.58 -7.14
N ILE A 5 -7.97 4.42 -5.82
CA ILE A 5 -8.29 3.19 -5.12
C ILE A 5 -9.60 3.43 -4.40
N ALA A 6 -10.62 2.68 -4.81
CA ALA A 6 -11.92 2.78 -4.18
C ALA A 6 -12.17 1.59 -3.28
N GLY A 7 -13.18 1.69 -2.44
CA GLY A 7 -13.71 0.53 -1.75
C GLY A 7 -14.24 -0.53 -2.70
N THR A 8 -14.48 -0.17 -3.95
CA THR A 8 -15.08 -1.06 -4.95
C THR A 8 -14.30 -1.16 -6.25
N GLN A 9 -13.38 -0.25 -6.55
CA GLN A 9 -12.81 -0.19 -7.89
C GLN A 9 -11.48 0.53 -7.95
N ILE A 10 -10.60 0.07 -8.86
CA ILE A 10 -9.41 0.79 -9.28
C ILE A 10 -9.66 1.28 -10.71
N PRO A 11 -9.80 2.58 -10.94
CA PRO A 11 -10.00 3.10 -12.29
C PRO A 11 -8.79 2.86 -13.18
N ALA A 12 -9.01 2.79 -14.49
CA ALA A 12 -7.94 2.60 -15.47
C ALA A 12 -7.04 3.83 -15.59
N GLY A 13 -7.58 5.01 -15.40
CA GLY A 13 -6.82 6.25 -15.49
C GLY A 13 -6.15 6.61 -14.18
N CYS A 14 -5.13 7.46 -14.26
CA CYS A 14 -4.44 7.96 -13.09
C CYS A 14 -4.45 9.47 -13.11
N GLY A 15 -4.71 10.06 -11.97
CA GLY A 15 -4.69 11.50 -11.79
C GLY A 15 -4.70 11.82 -10.32
N PHE A 16 -4.17 12.99 -9.97
CA PHE A 16 -4.16 13.44 -8.58
C PHE A 16 -5.16 14.57 -8.42
N SER A 17 -6.03 14.42 -7.44
CA SER A 17 -7.02 15.42 -7.06
C SER A 17 -6.69 15.98 -5.69
N THR A 18 -6.98 17.26 -5.47
CA THR A 18 -6.87 17.86 -4.15
C THR A 18 -8.13 17.59 -3.30
N VAL A 19 -9.13 16.94 -3.87
CA VAL A 19 -10.43 16.72 -3.23
C VAL A 19 -10.54 15.33 -2.61
N LEU A 20 -9.99 14.32 -3.28
CA LEU A 20 -10.11 12.93 -2.82
C LEU A 20 -9.10 12.64 -1.72
N PRO A 21 -9.49 11.84 -0.71
CA PRO A 21 -8.54 11.30 0.24
C PRO A 21 -7.41 10.53 -0.42
N ASP A 22 -6.24 10.58 0.18
CA ASP A 22 -5.07 9.86 -0.33
C ASP A 22 -4.42 9.01 0.75
N LEU A 23 -3.64 8.02 0.31
CA LEU A 23 -2.84 7.19 1.19
C LEU A 23 -1.50 6.85 0.54
N ASP A 24 -0.50 6.58 1.40
CA ASP A 24 0.85 6.26 0.99
C ASP A 24 1.50 5.36 2.04
N PHE A 25 2.02 4.22 1.58
CA PHE A 25 2.72 3.27 2.44
C PHE A 25 4.22 3.41 2.32
N GLU A 26 4.92 3.28 3.45
CA GLU A 26 6.32 2.94 3.50
C GLU A 26 6.43 1.48 3.94
N THR A 27 7.23 0.69 3.25
CA THR A 27 7.36 -0.74 3.48
C THR A 27 8.80 -1.20 3.54
N TYR A 28 9.01 -2.36 4.14
CA TYR A 28 10.25 -3.13 4.08
C TYR A 28 9.95 -4.49 3.45
N SER A 29 10.88 -4.99 2.65
CA SER A 29 10.78 -6.35 2.11
C SER A 29 12.13 -6.86 1.64
N GLU A 30 12.32 -8.17 1.77
CA GLU A 30 13.47 -8.90 1.22
C GLU A 30 13.12 -9.59 -0.11
N ALA A 31 11.92 -9.36 -0.62
CA ALA A 31 11.49 -9.93 -1.89
C ALA A 31 12.44 -9.54 -3.02
N GLY A 32 12.81 -10.50 -3.86
CA GLY A 32 13.72 -10.26 -4.96
C GLY A 32 15.15 -9.95 -4.57
N CYS A 33 15.55 -10.25 -3.32
CA CYS A 33 16.89 -10.01 -2.80
C CYS A 33 17.50 -11.29 -2.29
N ILE A 34 18.84 -11.32 -2.22
CA ILE A 34 19.59 -12.36 -1.51
C ILE A 34 20.46 -11.74 -0.43
N TRP A 35 20.71 -12.49 0.61
CA TRP A 35 21.63 -12.10 1.68
C TRP A 35 23.05 -12.48 1.31
N ASN A 36 23.97 -11.49 1.28
CA ASN A 36 25.38 -11.72 0.91
C ASN A 36 26.32 -11.88 2.11
N GLY A 37 25.74 -12.01 3.32
CA GLY A 37 26.52 -12.08 4.56
C GLY A 37 26.58 -10.75 5.30
N THR A 38 26.22 -9.66 4.63
CA THR A 38 26.26 -8.31 5.19
C THR A 38 24.97 -7.53 4.91
N SER A 39 24.40 -7.66 3.72
CA SER A 39 23.22 -6.92 3.33
C SER A 39 22.37 -7.70 2.33
N TRP A 40 21.15 -7.22 2.13
CA TRP A 40 20.24 -7.73 1.11
C TRP A 40 20.56 -7.04 -0.21
N VAL A 41 20.88 -7.82 -1.23
CA VAL A 41 21.34 -7.32 -2.52
C VAL A 41 20.59 -8.01 -3.65
N ALA A 42 20.77 -7.50 -4.88
CA ALA A 42 20.22 -8.15 -6.06
C ALA A 42 20.82 -9.56 -6.20
N PRO A 43 20.03 -10.55 -6.67
CA PRO A 43 20.56 -11.89 -6.95
C PRO A 43 21.71 -11.85 -7.95
N ILE A 44 22.61 -12.83 -7.89
CA ILE A 44 23.77 -12.93 -8.78
C ILE A 44 23.29 -12.89 -10.23
N GLY A 45 23.88 -11.99 -11.01
CA GLY A 45 23.52 -11.82 -12.44
C GLY A 45 22.30 -10.93 -12.68
N ALA A 46 21.58 -10.53 -11.62
CA ALA A 46 20.45 -9.62 -11.77
C ALA A 46 20.90 -8.17 -11.61
N THR A 47 20.22 -7.27 -12.32
CA THR A 47 20.45 -5.82 -12.20
C THR A 47 19.42 -5.13 -11.32
N LYS A 48 18.36 -5.85 -10.93
CA LYS A 48 17.25 -5.32 -10.16
C LYS A 48 17.02 -6.15 -8.90
N LYS A 49 16.50 -5.51 -7.87
CA LYS A 49 16.09 -6.14 -6.64
C LYS A 49 14.75 -5.56 -6.16
N GLY A 50 14.15 -6.21 -5.17
CA GLY A 50 12.91 -5.71 -4.58
C GLY A 50 11.76 -5.70 -5.58
N ILE A 51 10.89 -4.73 -5.43
CA ILE A 51 9.68 -4.61 -6.25
C ILE A 51 10.01 -4.46 -7.74
N ALA A 52 11.14 -3.83 -8.07
CA ALA A 52 11.58 -3.69 -9.45
C ALA A 52 11.89 -5.05 -10.11
N ALA A 53 12.29 -6.04 -9.31
CA ALA A 53 12.60 -7.37 -9.81
C ALA A 53 11.38 -8.28 -9.86
N VAL A 54 10.48 -8.22 -8.87
CA VAL A 54 9.41 -9.21 -8.72
C VAL A 54 8.01 -8.67 -8.96
N GLY A 55 7.84 -7.35 -9.01
CA GLY A 55 6.54 -6.72 -9.18
C GLY A 55 5.76 -6.60 -7.86
N ALA A 56 4.67 -5.84 -7.92
CA ALA A 56 3.92 -5.46 -6.73
C ALA A 56 3.24 -6.65 -6.04
N VAL A 57 2.70 -7.59 -6.81
CA VAL A 57 1.99 -8.75 -6.25
C VAL A 57 2.94 -9.63 -5.44
N VAL A 58 4.02 -10.08 -6.07
CA VAL A 58 5.00 -10.95 -5.41
C VAL A 58 5.64 -10.24 -4.22
N TYR A 59 5.98 -8.97 -4.38
CA TYR A 59 6.52 -8.16 -3.30
C TYR A 59 5.56 -8.15 -2.10
N SER A 60 4.28 -7.86 -2.33
CA SER A 60 3.29 -7.77 -1.27
C SER A 60 2.99 -9.10 -0.59
N GLU A 61 3.13 -10.22 -1.30
CA GLU A 61 2.88 -11.55 -0.76
C GLU A 61 4.07 -12.13 0.00
N HIS A 62 5.25 -11.56 -0.15
CA HIS A 62 6.46 -12.10 0.45
C HIS A 62 6.38 -12.06 1.99
N PRO A 63 6.74 -13.14 2.68
CA PRO A 63 6.63 -13.20 4.15
C PRO A 63 7.38 -12.11 4.90
N SER A 64 8.48 -11.60 4.33
CA SER A 64 9.29 -10.55 4.95
C SER A 64 8.69 -9.15 4.79
N THR A 65 7.69 -9.00 3.94
CA THR A 65 7.14 -7.67 3.65
C THR A 65 6.36 -7.15 4.84
N GLU A 66 6.71 -5.94 5.26
CA GLU A 66 6.10 -5.26 6.40
C GLU A 66 5.74 -3.83 6.05
N VAL A 67 4.64 -3.35 6.60
CA VAL A 67 4.31 -1.93 6.58
C VAL A 67 5.09 -1.25 7.69
N LEU A 68 5.88 -0.24 7.31
CA LEU A 68 6.61 0.60 8.27
C LEU A 68 5.77 1.78 8.71
N SER A 69 5.01 2.35 7.78
CA SER A 69 4.10 3.44 8.08
C SER A 69 3.02 3.55 7.00
N LEU A 70 1.93 4.16 7.36
CA LEU A 70 0.86 4.56 6.46
C LEU A 70 0.55 6.02 6.72
N SER A 71 0.75 6.85 5.71
CA SER A 71 0.30 8.24 5.73
C SER A 71 -1.02 8.32 4.97
N TYR A 72 -1.99 9.02 5.51
CA TYR A 72 -3.28 9.21 4.83
C TYR A 72 -3.89 10.55 5.19
N ASP A 73 -4.61 11.11 4.24
CA ASP A 73 -5.30 12.38 4.40
C ASP A 73 -6.73 12.20 3.90
N LEU A 74 -7.68 12.29 4.79
CA LEU A 74 -9.10 12.15 4.44
C LEU A 74 -9.68 13.45 3.89
N LYS A 75 -8.86 14.51 3.76
CA LYS A 75 -9.27 15.84 3.31
C LYS A 75 -10.35 16.44 4.22
N ASP A 76 -10.26 16.09 5.48
CA ASP A 76 -11.12 16.65 6.54
C ASP A 76 -10.35 17.72 7.33
N SER A 77 -10.97 18.25 8.37
CA SER A 77 -10.39 19.32 9.17
C SER A 77 -9.16 18.89 9.97
N LEU A 78 -8.90 17.59 10.09
CA LEU A 78 -7.80 17.08 10.89
C LEU A 78 -6.48 16.99 10.10
N GLY A 79 -6.54 17.11 8.77
CA GLY A 79 -5.35 17.06 7.92
C GLY A 79 -4.72 15.68 7.80
N PRO A 80 -3.46 15.63 7.30
CA PRO A 80 -2.74 14.36 7.15
C PRO A 80 -2.51 13.66 8.48
N ARG A 81 -2.57 12.32 8.45
CA ARG A 81 -2.37 11.46 9.61
C ARG A 81 -1.35 10.39 9.30
N LEU A 82 -0.68 9.92 10.35
CA LEU A 82 0.29 8.85 10.26
C LEU A 82 -0.13 7.69 11.14
N TRP A 83 -0.09 6.48 10.59
CA TRP A 83 -0.21 5.25 11.35
C TRP A 83 1.08 4.45 11.24
N ILE A 84 1.54 3.91 12.36
CA ILE A 84 2.66 2.96 12.40
C ILE A 84 2.24 1.72 13.18
N PRO A 85 2.88 0.56 12.93
CA PRO A 85 2.61 -0.65 13.70
C PRO A 85 2.73 -0.41 15.20
N GLY A 86 1.76 -0.93 15.95
CA GLY A 86 1.65 -0.70 17.39
C GLY A 86 0.66 0.37 17.79
N MET A 87 0.29 1.25 16.87
CA MET A 87 -0.79 2.21 17.11
C MET A 87 -2.16 1.52 16.93
N ALA A 88 -3.18 2.11 17.53
CA ALA A 88 -4.55 1.68 17.27
C ALA A 88 -4.85 1.77 15.78
N PRO A 89 -5.62 0.83 15.21
CA PRO A 89 -5.96 0.86 13.79
C PRO A 89 -6.65 2.16 13.39
N PRO A 90 -6.41 2.63 12.15
CA PRO A 90 -7.00 3.89 11.67
C PRO A 90 -8.49 3.71 11.32
N VAL A 91 -9.34 3.70 12.33
CA VAL A 91 -10.77 3.37 12.23
C VAL A 91 -11.51 4.31 11.29
N GLU A 92 -11.17 5.58 11.30
CA GLU A 92 -11.81 6.58 10.43
C GLU A 92 -11.53 6.30 8.95
N LEU A 93 -10.33 5.81 8.62
CA LEU A 93 -10.00 5.36 7.28
C LEU A 93 -10.80 4.12 6.91
N PHE A 94 -10.94 3.18 7.84
CA PHE A 94 -11.75 1.98 7.63
C PHE A 94 -13.21 2.34 7.34
N GLN A 95 -13.77 3.26 8.09
CA GLN A 95 -15.14 3.72 7.89
C GLN A 95 -15.33 4.33 6.52
N PHE A 96 -14.36 5.13 6.07
CA PHE A 96 -14.39 5.73 4.73
C PHE A 96 -14.38 4.66 3.64
N ILE A 97 -13.50 3.66 3.76
CA ILE A 97 -13.41 2.56 2.79
C ILE A 97 -14.68 1.71 2.80
N GLN A 98 -15.20 1.37 3.97
CA GLN A 98 -16.40 0.55 4.09
C GLN A 98 -17.65 1.25 3.57
N ALA A 99 -17.66 2.56 3.59
CA ALA A 99 -18.73 3.36 3.01
C ALA A 99 -18.62 3.49 1.48
N GLY A 100 -17.61 2.87 0.87
CA GLY A 100 -17.40 2.94 -0.58
C GLY A 100 -16.62 4.16 -1.03
N GLY A 101 -15.91 4.80 -0.13
CA GLY A 101 -15.13 6.00 -0.43
C GLY A 101 -14.03 5.75 -1.44
N LEU A 102 -13.76 6.73 -2.27
CA LEU A 102 -12.75 6.70 -3.31
C LEU A 102 -11.44 7.30 -2.78
N LEU A 103 -10.35 6.57 -2.93
CA LEU A 103 -9.02 6.98 -2.50
C LEU A 103 -8.09 7.17 -3.69
N GLU A 104 -7.07 8.00 -3.49
CA GLU A 104 -5.98 8.20 -4.45
C GLU A 104 -4.66 7.74 -3.85
N ALA A 105 -3.74 7.33 -4.71
CA ALA A 105 -2.37 7.02 -4.33
C ALA A 105 -1.45 7.24 -5.51
N TRP A 106 -0.18 7.61 -5.24
CA TRP A 106 0.81 7.80 -6.30
C TRP A 106 1.05 6.52 -7.09
N ASN A 107 1.13 5.39 -6.40
CA ASN A 107 1.27 4.08 -7.02
C ASN A 107 0.14 3.19 -6.53
N CYS A 108 -1.05 3.38 -7.09
CA CYS A 108 -2.24 2.70 -6.57
C CYS A 108 -2.16 1.18 -6.70
N ILE A 109 -1.44 0.67 -7.70
CA ILE A 109 -1.25 -0.79 -7.83
C ILE A 109 -0.47 -1.31 -6.62
N PHE A 110 0.63 -0.65 -6.27
CA PHE A 110 1.42 -1.01 -5.09
C PHE A 110 0.60 -0.90 -3.80
N GLU A 111 -0.06 0.24 -3.61
CA GLU A 111 -0.85 0.51 -2.41
C GLU A 111 -1.99 -0.50 -2.25
N TYR A 112 -2.66 -0.84 -3.34
CA TYR A 112 -3.73 -1.83 -3.34
C TYR A 112 -3.24 -3.21 -2.88
N TRP A 113 -2.11 -3.68 -3.43
CA TRP A 113 -1.59 -5.00 -3.09
C TRP A 113 -1.02 -5.06 -1.68
N ILE A 114 -0.40 -3.98 -1.20
CA ILE A 114 0.04 -3.90 0.20
C ILE A 114 -1.17 -3.95 1.13
N TRP A 115 -2.21 -3.19 0.83
CA TRP A 115 -3.44 -3.24 1.62
C TRP A 115 -4.02 -4.66 1.67
N LYS A 116 -4.16 -5.29 0.52
CA LYS A 116 -4.78 -6.61 0.41
C LYS A 116 -3.95 -7.71 1.07
N ASN A 117 -2.67 -7.78 0.77
CA ASN A 117 -1.85 -8.93 1.14
C ASN A 117 -1.11 -8.77 2.47
N VAL A 118 -0.97 -7.56 2.97
CA VAL A 118 -0.38 -7.30 4.28
C VAL A 118 -1.46 -6.85 5.27
N CYS A 119 -2.15 -5.76 4.98
CA CYS A 119 -3.09 -5.17 5.93
C CYS A 119 -4.33 -6.05 6.13
N THR A 120 -5.00 -6.43 5.07
CA THR A 120 -6.20 -7.27 5.19
C THR A 120 -5.83 -8.70 5.59
N ALA A 121 -4.87 -9.30 4.89
CA ALA A 121 -4.54 -10.70 5.10
C ALA A 121 -3.92 -10.99 6.46
N ARG A 122 -3.07 -10.09 6.97
CA ARG A 122 -2.33 -10.35 8.21
C ARG A 122 -2.86 -9.59 9.42
N MET A 123 -3.42 -8.39 9.21
CA MET A 123 -3.88 -7.54 10.30
C MET A 123 -5.41 -7.49 10.42
N GLY A 124 -6.14 -8.12 9.51
CA GLY A 124 -7.59 -8.15 9.57
C GLY A 124 -8.26 -6.83 9.20
N TRP A 125 -7.57 -5.96 8.47
CA TRP A 125 -8.14 -4.69 8.03
C TRP A 125 -9.24 -4.92 6.99
N PRO A 126 -10.19 -3.99 6.85
CA PRO A 126 -11.28 -4.15 5.89
C PRO A 126 -10.81 -4.38 4.46
N VAL A 127 -11.55 -5.17 3.71
CA VAL A 127 -11.26 -5.39 2.30
C VAL A 127 -11.49 -4.11 1.51
N MET A 128 -10.54 -3.78 0.66
CA MET A 128 -10.67 -2.71 -0.31
C MET A 128 -11.13 -3.34 -1.62
N GLY A 129 -12.26 -2.88 -2.14
CA GLY A 129 -12.82 -3.48 -3.35
C GLY A 129 -12.04 -3.16 -4.61
N THR A 130 -12.21 -3.99 -5.64
CA THR A 130 -11.50 -3.87 -6.91
C THR A 130 -12.40 -3.65 -8.10
N GLY A 131 -13.70 -3.75 -7.93
CA GLY A 131 -14.64 -3.59 -9.03
C GLY A 131 -15.96 -3.04 -8.56
N GLY A 132 -16.53 -2.21 -9.32
CA GLY A 132 -17.77 -1.54 -8.99
C GLY A 132 -19.00 -2.34 -9.24
#